data_a88ccfdabd5e1a761d9cd004c84d5a27
#
_entry.id   a88ccfdabd5e1a761d9cd004c84d5a27
#
_cell.length_a   1.000
_cell.length_b   1.000
_cell.length_c   1.000
_cell.angle_alpha   90.00
_cell.angle_beta   90.00
_cell.angle_gamma   90.00
#
_symmetry.space_group_name_H-M   'P 1'
#
loop_
_entity.id
_entity.type
_entity.pdbx_description
1 polymer ?
#
loop_
_entity_poly.entity_id
_entity_poly.type
_entity_poly.pdbx_seq_one_letter_code
_entity_poly.pdbx_strand_id
1 'polypeptide(L)'
;MNKLDSKFRDRIYELIAQVPAGQVTTYGDLAGFAGHAYAARVVGGIAHAGSTDLPWHRLVNRFGGLAAGFHGGREVQQQLLENEGVACTGFIVDDFKERRWLPKL
;
A
#
# COMPACT_ATOMS: atom_id res chain seq x y z
N MET A 1 -27.03 -1.50 -1.67
CA MET A 1 -26.26 -0.54 -0.89
C MET A 1 -24.79 -0.93 -0.87
N ASN A 2 -23.93 0.02 -1.10
CA ASN A 2 -22.50 -0.23 -1.11
C ASN A 2 -21.96 -0.24 0.32
N LYS A 3 -21.36 -1.36 0.75
CA LYS A 3 -20.75 -1.47 2.08
C LYS A 3 -19.41 -0.71 2.15
N LEU A 4 -18.85 -0.39 0.99
CA LEU A 4 -17.55 0.25 0.89
C LEU A 4 -17.74 1.76 0.72
N ASP A 5 -18.22 2.36 1.78
CA ASP A 5 -18.55 3.79 1.83
C ASP A 5 -17.34 4.61 2.30
N SER A 6 -17.59 5.85 2.69
CA SER A 6 -16.56 6.74 3.18
C SER A 6 -15.85 6.23 4.44
N LYS A 7 -16.53 5.41 5.26
CA LYS A 7 -15.89 4.81 6.44
C LYS A 7 -14.79 3.84 6.06
N PHE A 8 -15.01 3.04 5.01
CA PHE A 8 -13.98 2.14 4.51
C PHE A 8 -12.79 2.94 4.01
N ARG A 9 -13.04 3.96 3.18
CA ARG A 9 -11.98 4.83 2.67
C ARG A 9 -11.19 5.47 3.81
N ASP A 10 -11.87 6.01 4.81
CA ASP A 10 -11.21 6.65 5.95
C ASP A 10 -10.36 5.65 6.73
N ARG A 11 -10.85 4.42 6.87
CA ARG A 11 -10.09 3.37 7.54
C ARG A 11 -8.83 3.00 6.76
N ILE A 12 -8.92 2.97 5.41
CA ILE A 12 -7.75 2.73 4.57
C ILE A 12 -6.72 3.85 4.77
N TYR A 13 -7.17 5.11 4.81
CA TYR A 13 -6.28 6.24 5.07
C TYR A 13 -5.57 6.10 6.42
N GLU A 14 -6.31 5.73 7.46
CA GLU A 14 -5.72 5.52 8.79
C GLU A 14 -4.67 4.41 8.79
N LEU A 15 -4.96 3.32 8.08
CA LEU A 15 -4.05 2.17 8.03
C LEU A 15 -2.78 2.48 7.26
N ILE A 16 -2.90 3.07 6.06
CA ILE A 16 -1.70 3.38 5.27
C ILE A 16 -0.81 4.38 6.01
N ALA A 17 -1.41 5.32 6.74
CA ALA A 17 -0.65 6.30 7.51
C ALA A 17 0.20 5.66 8.60
N GLN A 18 -0.16 4.48 9.06
CA GLN A 18 0.56 3.77 10.13
C GLN A 18 1.72 2.92 9.61
N VAL A 19 1.79 2.65 8.30
CA VAL A 19 2.87 1.83 7.74
C VAL A 19 4.18 2.60 7.86
N PRO A 20 5.15 2.11 8.64
CA PRO A 20 6.39 2.87 8.85
C PRO A 20 7.33 2.78 7.67
N ALA A 21 8.26 3.74 7.61
CA ALA A 21 9.35 3.68 6.62
C ALA A 21 10.13 2.37 6.82
N GLY A 22 10.49 1.74 5.71
CA GLY A 22 11.18 0.45 5.75
C GLY A 22 10.25 -0.74 5.68
N GLN A 23 8.94 -0.52 5.75
CA GLN A 23 7.96 -1.59 5.62
C GLN A 23 6.97 -1.30 4.48
N VAL A 24 6.30 -2.35 4.03
CA VAL A 24 5.32 -2.25 2.95
C VAL A 24 4.06 -3.01 3.34
N THR A 25 2.96 -2.68 2.65
CA THR A 25 1.69 -3.37 2.81
C THR A 25 1.10 -3.66 1.44
N THR A 26 0.08 -4.51 1.39
CA THR A 26 -0.57 -4.86 0.12
C THR A 26 -2.01 -4.38 0.11
N TYR A 27 -2.58 -4.30 -1.10
CA TYR A 27 -3.99 -3.95 -1.27
C TYR A 27 -4.89 -4.90 -0.48
N GLY A 28 -4.60 -6.21 -0.54
CA GLY A 28 -5.37 -7.21 0.18
C GLY A 28 -5.22 -7.09 1.70
N ASP A 29 -4.00 -6.80 2.17
CA ASP A 29 -3.76 -6.62 3.60
C ASP A 29 -4.55 -5.44 4.15
N LEU A 30 -4.49 -4.28 3.47
CA LEU A 30 -5.25 -3.11 3.91
C LEU A 30 -6.74 -3.41 3.92
N ALA A 31 -7.25 -4.05 2.86
CA ALA A 31 -8.65 -4.40 2.79
C ALA A 31 -9.04 -5.33 3.95
N GLY A 32 -8.21 -6.34 4.24
CA GLY A 32 -8.46 -7.28 5.33
C GLY A 32 -8.44 -6.62 6.69
N PHE A 33 -7.46 -5.75 6.94
CA PHE A 33 -7.36 -5.02 8.21
C PHE A 33 -8.55 -4.07 8.40
N ALA A 34 -9.13 -3.58 7.30
CA ALA A 34 -10.32 -2.74 7.33
C ALA A 34 -11.62 -3.55 7.40
N GLY A 35 -11.53 -4.88 7.46
CA GLY A 35 -12.70 -5.74 7.63
C GLY A 35 -13.35 -6.23 6.32
N HIS A 36 -12.73 -5.99 5.17
CA HIS A 36 -13.31 -6.32 3.86
C HIS A 36 -12.25 -6.94 2.94
N ALA A 37 -11.75 -8.12 3.29
CA ALA A 37 -10.64 -8.77 2.59
C ALA A 37 -10.85 -8.94 1.08
N TYR A 38 -12.11 -8.98 0.63
CA TYR A 38 -12.45 -9.10 -0.79
C TYR A 38 -12.25 -7.79 -1.57
N ALA A 39 -11.96 -6.68 -0.91
CA ALA A 39 -12.03 -5.33 -1.50
C ALA A 39 -10.66 -4.77 -1.93
N ALA A 40 -9.70 -5.63 -2.24
CA ALA A 40 -8.35 -5.18 -2.64
C ALA A 40 -8.37 -4.21 -3.82
N ARG A 41 -9.24 -4.48 -4.82
CA ARG A 41 -9.35 -3.63 -6.00
C ARG A 41 -9.86 -2.23 -5.64
N VAL A 42 -10.79 -2.16 -4.68
CA VAL A 42 -11.32 -0.87 -4.22
C VAL A 42 -10.21 -0.07 -3.54
N VAL A 43 -9.35 -0.73 -2.77
CA VAL A 43 -8.18 -0.08 -2.16
C VAL A 43 -7.29 0.56 -3.23
N GLY A 44 -7.08 -0.13 -4.36
CA GLY A 44 -6.32 0.43 -5.48
C GLY A 44 -6.90 1.75 -5.99
N GLY A 45 -8.22 1.81 -6.14
CA GLY A 45 -8.90 3.04 -6.54
C GLY A 45 -8.79 4.15 -5.51
N ILE A 46 -8.88 3.80 -4.22
CA ILE A 46 -8.71 4.75 -3.12
C ILE A 46 -7.30 5.34 -3.14
N ALA A 47 -6.29 4.48 -3.32
CA ALA A 47 -4.89 4.92 -3.36
C ALA A 47 -4.64 5.85 -4.54
N HIS A 48 -5.20 5.53 -5.72
CA HIS A 48 -5.01 6.34 -6.93
C HIS A 48 -5.59 7.73 -6.76
N ALA A 49 -6.73 7.85 -6.09
CA ALA A 49 -7.41 9.13 -5.87
C ALA A 49 -7.00 9.80 -4.55
N GLY A 50 -6.17 9.15 -3.74
CA GLY A 50 -5.86 9.60 -2.40
C GLY A 50 -4.89 10.77 -2.34
N SER A 51 -4.78 11.35 -1.17
CA SER A 51 -3.89 12.47 -0.90
C SER A 51 -2.43 12.07 -1.05
N THR A 52 -1.62 12.92 -1.69
CA THR A 52 -0.18 12.71 -1.83
C THR A 52 0.57 12.82 -0.50
N ASP A 53 -0.11 13.29 0.56
CA ASP A 53 0.49 13.36 1.89
C ASP A 53 0.62 12.01 2.58
N LEU A 54 -0.08 10.98 2.06
CA LEU A 54 -0.04 9.65 2.61
C LEU A 54 1.03 8.79 1.93
N PRO A 55 1.63 7.82 2.64
CA PRO A 55 2.75 7.06 2.08
C PRO A 55 2.32 5.93 1.15
N TRP A 56 1.63 6.27 0.06
CA TRP A 56 1.13 5.29 -0.91
C TRP A 56 2.27 4.51 -1.59
N HIS A 57 3.50 5.03 -1.56
CA HIS A 57 4.65 4.29 -2.10
C HIS A 57 4.94 3.01 -1.33
N ARG A 58 4.40 2.87 -0.11
CA ARG A 58 4.55 1.66 0.71
C ARG A 58 3.47 0.62 0.41
N LEU A 59 2.61 0.89 -0.58
CA LEU A 59 1.54 -0.01 -1.00
C LEU A 59 1.97 -0.75 -2.26
N VAL A 60 2.03 -2.08 -2.18
CA VAL A 60 2.49 -2.94 -3.28
C VAL A 60 1.48 -4.06 -3.51
N ASN A 61 1.64 -4.82 -4.59
CA ASN A 61 0.74 -5.93 -4.86
C ASN A 61 1.11 -7.14 -3.98
N ARG A 62 0.31 -8.20 -4.07
CA ARG A 62 0.46 -9.39 -3.21
C ARG A 62 1.79 -10.12 -3.39
N PHE A 63 2.52 -9.84 -4.45
CA PHE A 63 3.83 -10.42 -4.70
C PHE A 63 4.97 -9.48 -4.34
N GLY A 64 4.67 -8.30 -3.80
CA GLY A 64 5.64 -7.26 -3.51
C GLY A 64 5.93 -6.36 -4.71
N GLY A 65 5.16 -6.46 -5.79
CA GLY A 65 5.37 -5.70 -7.01
C GLY A 65 4.90 -4.25 -6.90
N LEU A 66 5.65 -3.35 -7.54
CA LEU A 66 5.36 -1.92 -7.53
C LEU A 66 4.18 -1.61 -8.47
N ALA A 67 3.51 -0.49 -8.22
CA ALA A 67 2.29 -0.12 -8.92
C ALA A 67 2.59 0.69 -10.18
N ALA A 68 2.19 0.18 -11.35
CA ALA A 68 2.35 0.92 -12.61
C ALA A 68 1.59 2.26 -12.60
N GLY A 69 0.50 2.33 -11.82
CA GLY A 69 -0.31 3.55 -11.70
C GLY A 69 0.14 4.53 -10.63
N PHE A 70 1.27 4.28 -9.98
CA PHE A 70 1.78 5.22 -8.99
C PHE A 70 2.13 6.55 -9.65
N HIS A 71 1.90 7.67 -8.93
CA HIS A 71 2.24 9.00 -9.44
C HIS A 71 3.73 9.10 -9.74
N GLY A 72 4.08 9.23 -11.01
CA GLY A 72 5.46 9.21 -11.48
C GLY A 72 5.94 7.84 -11.92
N GLY A 73 5.10 6.81 -11.78
CA GLY A 73 5.42 5.46 -12.22
C GLY A 73 6.19 4.63 -11.19
N ARG A 74 6.49 3.40 -11.56
CA ARG A 74 7.20 2.46 -10.68
C ARG A 74 8.61 2.93 -10.33
N GLU A 75 9.24 3.68 -11.22
CA GLU A 75 10.60 4.20 -11.01
C GLU A 75 10.60 5.17 -9.83
N VAL A 76 9.61 6.04 -9.75
CA VAL A 76 9.49 6.98 -8.63
C VAL A 76 9.16 6.25 -7.34
N GLN A 77 8.23 5.28 -7.42
CA GLN A 77 7.89 4.47 -6.25
C GLN A 77 9.12 3.75 -5.71
N GLN A 78 9.91 3.15 -6.59
CA GLN A 78 11.14 2.45 -6.20
C GLN A 78 12.13 3.39 -5.52
N GLN A 79 12.30 4.60 -6.09
CA GLN A 79 13.22 5.57 -5.51
C GLN A 79 12.81 5.95 -4.09
N LEU A 80 11.52 6.15 -3.86
CA LEU A 80 11.01 6.49 -2.53
C LEU A 80 11.24 5.34 -1.55
N LEU A 81 11.02 4.10 -1.98
CA LEU A 81 11.26 2.93 -1.14
C LEU A 81 12.75 2.76 -0.84
N GLU A 82 13.59 2.91 -1.85
CA GLU A 82 15.05 2.78 -1.67
C GLU A 82 15.59 3.84 -0.73
N ASN A 83 15.03 5.03 -0.76
CA ASN A 83 15.38 6.09 0.19
C ASN A 83 15.07 5.70 1.64
N GLU A 84 14.17 4.74 1.83
CA GLU A 84 13.78 4.22 3.15
C GLU A 84 14.49 2.91 3.49
N GLY A 85 15.44 2.50 2.65
CA GLY A 85 16.19 1.27 2.89
C GLY A 85 15.51 0.01 2.34
N VAL A 86 14.47 0.16 1.52
CA VAL A 86 13.75 -0.97 0.92
C VAL A 86 14.26 -1.17 -0.50
N ALA A 87 15.10 -2.19 -0.70
CA ALA A 87 15.63 -2.50 -2.03
C ALA A 87 14.58 -3.21 -2.89
N CYS A 88 14.66 -2.99 -4.20
CA CYS A 88 13.78 -3.62 -5.17
C CYS A 88 14.59 -4.19 -6.32
N THR A 89 14.14 -5.31 -6.88
CA THR A 89 14.73 -5.95 -8.06
C THR A 89 13.61 -6.22 -9.06
N GLY A 90 13.74 -5.68 -10.28
CA GLY A 90 12.69 -5.85 -11.29
C GLY A 90 11.35 -5.28 -10.86
N PHE A 91 11.37 -4.18 -10.10
CA PHE A 91 10.17 -3.54 -9.53
C PHE A 91 9.40 -4.44 -8.56
N ILE A 92 10.13 -5.33 -7.88
CA ILE A 92 9.57 -6.18 -6.81
C ILE A 92 10.41 -5.94 -5.57
N VAL A 93 9.76 -5.74 -4.43
CA VAL A 93 10.43 -5.51 -3.14
C VAL A 93 11.24 -6.74 -2.75
N ASP A 94 12.53 -6.54 -2.47
CA ASP A 94 13.39 -7.60 -1.92
C ASP A 94 12.98 -7.86 -0.47
N ASP A 95 13.10 -9.11 -0.03
CA ASP A 95 12.75 -9.51 1.35
C ASP A 95 11.31 -9.12 1.69
N PHE A 96 10.41 -9.26 0.74
CA PHE A 96 9.02 -8.83 0.88
C PHE A 96 8.36 -9.37 2.15
N LYS A 97 8.57 -10.65 2.47
CA LYS A 97 7.97 -11.26 3.67
C LYS A 97 8.38 -10.53 4.94
N GLU A 98 9.65 -10.21 5.04
CA GLU A 98 10.23 -9.57 6.22
C GLU A 98 9.83 -8.10 6.30
N ARG A 99 9.55 -7.47 5.16
CA ARG A 99 9.16 -6.06 5.07
C ARG A 99 7.66 -5.83 5.23
N ARG A 100 6.88 -6.91 5.20
CA ARG A 100 5.42 -6.82 5.22
C ARG A 100 4.92 -6.38 6.58
N TRP A 101 4.19 -5.26 6.59
CA TRP A 101 3.71 -4.64 7.82
C TRP A 101 2.48 -5.34 8.37
N LEU A 102 2.45 -5.51 9.68
CA LEU A 102 1.26 -5.96 10.40
C LEU A 102 0.92 -4.90 11.44
N PRO A 103 -0.34 -4.43 11.49
CA PRO A 103 -0.71 -3.44 12.50
C PRO A 103 -0.65 -4.03 13.89
N LYS A 104 -0.32 -3.19 14.86
CA LYS A 104 -0.38 -3.59 16.26
C LYS A 104 -1.82 -3.56 16.71
N LEU A 105 -2.26 -4.62 17.33
CA LEU A 105 -3.61 -4.74 17.86
C LEU A 105 -3.64 -4.33 19.34
#